data_bd8e9a7bca99f6d2f2a6354e4f566568
#
_entry.id   bd8e9a7bca99f6d2f2a6354e4f566568
#
_cell.length_a   1.000
_cell.length_b   1.000
_cell.length_c   1.000
_cell.angle_alpha   90.00
_cell.angle_beta   90.00
_cell.angle_gamma   90.00
#
_symmetry.space_group_name_H-M   'P 1'
#
loop_
_entity.id
_entity.type
_entity.pdbx_description
1 polymer ?
#
loop_
_entity_poly.entity_id
_entity_poly.type
_entity_poly.pdbx_seq_one_letter_code
_entity_poly.pdbx_strand_id
1 'polypeptide(L)'
;MTDQAILSITLVILIGLLIWGKWRYDAVTLICLAALVLLEIVPAKEAFLGFGHPAVVTVALVLLISKGLQEAGMVSLAGNFISRFTFNENQYLIVIMVIAAFLSSFMNNIGAMALLLPITLSVCQKMSWNPSKFLMPLAFASILGGMNTVIGTPPNIIIAQYRQESSGVAFNFFDYSYVGLAVSIIGILFIALIGFRFVKVRENDGDTTRLIDLKNYLFEVKVRDDSNAIGMRLSEIKKISGPETEVLGVVNETGGVSRVSMAKKIQSGQVLVIKTSPDDIASIQEQLGFEIAENLNTIQESDLAEIEVMVTAGSRLIGRKHEFLKRLASDDLALLGLWRRGAKFRTRLAKEAFKVGDVLLLGVRTIDDEGVKERIKHLGLMPLMERDLQTIPSRSRLLKSLIFFATAIALTAFNVMNIVVAFLLCVIAFISIKVLNGNLYRNIEWPIVVMLAAMIPVGEALVSTNISSEIASFISTTTHGMDLPWLILMILVITMFVSDIVNNAATAVIMAPIAVELATGLQQPIEPFLMAVAVGASCAFLSPIGHQCNTLVMAPGNYKFGDYWRLGLPLECVIVLISIPMILFVWT
;
A
#
# COMPACT_ATOMS: atom_id res chain seq x y z
N MET A 1 -34.47 -17.95 -8.90
CA MET A 1 -34.07 -16.57 -8.55
C MET A 1 -33.87 -15.84 -9.87
N THR A 2 -34.22 -14.57 -9.95
CA THR A 2 -33.92 -13.76 -11.16
C THR A 2 -32.41 -13.50 -11.22
N ASP A 3 -31.86 -13.31 -12.41
CA ASP A 3 -30.45 -13.02 -12.65
C ASP A 3 -29.99 -11.79 -11.85
N GLN A 4 -30.85 -10.80 -11.76
CA GLN A 4 -30.65 -9.61 -10.90
C GLN A 4 -30.48 -9.95 -9.43
N ALA A 5 -31.31 -10.84 -8.88
CA ALA A 5 -31.20 -11.23 -7.47
C ALA A 5 -29.90 -12.01 -7.21
N ILE A 6 -29.51 -12.89 -8.14
CA ILE A 6 -28.26 -13.65 -8.05
C ILE A 6 -27.06 -12.70 -8.07
N LEU A 7 -27.00 -11.79 -9.05
CA LEU A 7 -25.91 -10.83 -9.16
C LEU A 7 -25.85 -9.90 -7.94
N SER A 8 -26.98 -9.36 -7.49
CA SER A 8 -27.04 -8.49 -6.30
C SER A 8 -26.52 -9.18 -5.03
N ILE A 9 -26.94 -10.43 -4.79
CA ILE A 9 -26.46 -11.23 -3.64
C ILE A 9 -24.97 -11.49 -3.77
N THR A 10 -24.49 -11.84 -4.96
CA THR A 10 -23.07 -12.10 -5.21
C THR A 10 -22.22 -10.85 -4.96
N LEU A 11 -22.69 -9.66 -5.38
CA LEU A 11 -22.01 -8.39 -5.12
C LEU A 11 -22.01 -8.02 -3.64
N VAL A 12 -23.11 -8.24 -2.92
CA VAL A 12 -23.15 -8.02 -1.46
C VAL A 12 -22.16 -8.94 -0.74
N ILE A 13 -22.08 -10.21 -1.16
CA ILE A 13 -21.09 -11.17 -0.62
C ILE A 13 -19.67 -10.71 -0.99
N LEU A 14 -19.41 -10.29 -2.21
CA LEU A 14 -18.12 -9.76 -2.66
C LEU A 14 -17.68 -8.59 -1.76
N ILE A 15 -18.53 -7.58 -1.61
CA ILE A 15 -18.25 -6.41 -0.77
C ILE A 15 -18.02 -6.85 0.69
N GLY A 16 -18.86 -7.73 1.22
CA GLY A 16 -18.69 -8.26 2.58
C GLY A 16 -17.36 -8.99 2.79
N LEU A 17 -16.90 -9.78 1.82
CA LEU A 17 -15.61 -10.48 1.87
C LEU A 17 -14.43 -9.51 1.74
N LEU A 18 -14.55 -8.48 0.90
CA LEU A 18 -13.53 -7.43 0.77
C LEU A 18 -13.39 -6.63 2.07
N ILE A 19 -14.50 -6.26 2.72
CA ILE A 19 -14.50 -5.58 4.04
C ILE A 19 -13.90 -6.48 5.12
N TRP A 20 -14.20 -7.77 5.10
CA TRP A 20 -13.66 -8.73 6.08
C TRP A 20 -12.13 -8.85 6.00
N GLY A 21 -11.52 -8.65 4.81
CA GLY A 21 -10.08 -8.47 4.61
C GLY A 21 -9.19 -9.67 4.97
N LYS A 22 -9.78 -10.86 5.28
CA LYS A 22 -8.98 -12.06 5.59
C LYS A 22 -8.43 -12.76 4.36
N TRP A 23 -9.12 -12.62 3.22
CA TRP A 23 -8.70 -13.20 1.97
C TRP A 23 -8.11 -12.12 1.07
N ARG A 24 -7.24 -12.52 0.17
CA ARG A 24 -6.69 -11.61 -0.83
C ARG A 24 -7.79 -11.14 -1.77
N TYR A 25 -7.82 -9.84 -2.06
CA TYR A 25 -8.86 -9.21 -2.88
C TYR A 25 -8.93 -9.78 -4.31
N ASP A 26 -7.79 -10.18 -4.92
CA ASP A 26 -7.72 -10.84 -6.21
C ASP A 26 -8.39 -12.24 -6.19
N ALA A 27 -8.16 -13.01 -5.14
CA ALA A 27 -8.82 -14.30 -4.97
C ALA A 27 -10.33 -14.16 -4.76
N VAL A 28 -10.75 -13.17 -3.98
CA VAL A 28 -12.17 -12.89 -3.72
C VAL A 28 -12.89 -12.51 -5.02
N THR A 29 -12.30 -11.65 -5.85
CA THR A 29 -12.89 -11.24 -7.13
C THR A 29 -12.93 -12.39 -8.14
N LEU A 30 -11.90 -13.25 -8.20
CA LEU A 30 -11.93 -14.46 -9.04
C LEU A 30 -13.00 -15.46 -8.59
N ILE A 31 -13.19 -15.64 -7.28
CA ILE A 31 -14.25 -16.51 -6.75
C ILE A 31 -15.62 -15.95 -7.12
N CYS A 32 -15.80 -14.62 -7.03
CA CYS A 32 -17.03 -13.96 -7.44
C CYS A 32 -17.30 -14.19 -8.94
N LEU A 33 -16.30 -13.94 -9.80
CA LEU A 33 -16.41 -14.19 -11.23
C LEU A 33 -16.75 -15.66 -11.53
N ALA A 34 -16.04 -16.61 -10.90
CA ALA A 34 -16.30 -18.03 -11.07
C ALA A 34 -17.73 -18.40 -10.65
N ALA A 35 -18.23 -17.83 -9.56
CA ALA A 35 -19.61 -18.04 -9.12
C ALA A 35 -20.62 -17.53 -10.16
N LEU A 36 -20.40 -16.31 -10.73
CA LEU A 36 -21.27 -15.75 -11.75
C LEU A 36 -21.25 -16.54 -13.06
N VAL A 37 -20.09 -17.14 -13.42
CA VAL A 37 -19.99 -18.04 -14.58
C VAL A 37 -20.73 -19.34 -14.34
N LEU A 38 -20.59 -19.95 -13.15
CA LEU A 38 -21.30 -21.19 -12.79
C LEU A 38 -22.82 -21.00 -12.69
N LEU A 39 -23.26 -19.78 -12.37
CA LEU A 39 -24.67 -19.40 -12.30
C LEU A 39 -25.19 -18.85 -13.64
N GLU A 40 -24.40 -18.95 -14.72
CA GLU A 40 -24.71 -18.54 -16.09
C GLU A 40 -25.08 -17.04 -16.26
N ILE A 41 -24.71 -16.18 -15.28
CA ILE A 41 -24.87 -14.72 -15.37
C ILE A 41 -23.81 -14.11 -16.29
N VAL A 42 -22.55 -14.60 -16.18
CA VAL A 42 -21.46 -14.23 -17.07
C VAL A 42 -21.19 -15.40 -18.02
N PRO A 43 -21.27 -15.20 -19.36
CA PRO A 43 -20.93 -16.25 -20.30
C PRO A 43 -19.48 -16.73 -20.13
N ALA A 44 -19.25 -18.04 -20.10
CA ALA A 44 -17.92 -18.61 -19.91
C ALA A 44 -16.88 -18.12 -20.94
N LYS A 45 -17.33 -17.78 -22.17
CA LYS A 45 -16.49 -17.21 -23.23
C LYS A 45 -16.01 -15.80 -22.92
N GLU A 46 -16.74 -15.05 -22.11
CA GLU A 46 -16.48 -13.65 -21.78
C GLU A 46 -15.73 -13.50 -20.44
N ALA A 47 -15.75 -14.53 -19.60
CA ALA A 47 -15.18 -14.51 -18.25
C ALA A 47 -13.71 -14.04 -18.19
N PHE A 48 -12.92 -14.35 -19.21
CA PHE A 48 -11.49 -14.01 -19.26
C PHE A 48 -11.14 -12.89 -20.25
N LEU A 49 -12.12 -12.28 -20.92
CA LEU A 49 -11.89 -11.16 -21.85
C LEU A 49 -11.30 -9.95 -21.12
N GLY A 50 -11.62 -9.78 -19.84
CA GLY A 50 -11.05 -8.72 -19.01
C GLY A 50 -9.52 -8.74 -18.94
N PHE A 51 -8.84 -9.90 -19.08
CA PHE A 51 -7.39 -9.96 -19.12
C PHE A 51 -6.77 -9.32 -20.36
N GLY A 52 -7.47 -9.31 -21.48
CA GLY A 52 -7.07 -8.61 -22.71
C GLY A 52 -7.61 -7.18 -22.80
N HIS A 53 -8.34 -6.72 -21.81
CA HIS A 53 -8.98 -5.41 -21.82
C HIS A 53 -7.93 -4.28 -21.80
N PRO A 54 -8.06 -3.23 -22.64
CA PRO A 54 -7.07 -2.16 -22.75
C PRO A 54 -6.73 -1.49 -21.41
N ALA A 55 -7.70 -1.30 -20.52
CA ALA A 55 -7.46 -0.76 -19.19
C ALA A 55 -6.51 -1.64 -18.36
N VAL A 56 -6.71 -2.96 -18.36
CA VAL A 56 -5.89 -3.92 -17.60
C VAL A 56 -4.48 -3.97 -18.15
N VAL A 57 -4.33 -4.00 -19.48
CA VAL A 57 -3.02 -3.96 -20.15
C VAL A 57 -2.30 -2.65 -19.83
N THR A 58 -3.00 -1.51 -19.87
CA THR A 58 -2.43 -0.21 -19.52
C THR A 58 -1.92 -0.19 -18.08
N VAL A 59 -2.71 -0.67 -17.11
CA VAL A 59 -2.29 -0.76 -15.71
C VAL A 59 -1.02 -1.60 -15.57
N ALA A 60 -0.95 -2.77 -16.22
CA ALA A 60 0.23 -3.62 -16.19
C ALA A 60 1.47 -2.91 -16.75
N LEU A 61 1.34 -2.20 -17.88
CA LEU A 61 2.42 -1.43 -18.48
C LEU A 61 2.87 -0.27 -17.60
N VAL A 62 1.92 0.47 -16.98
CA VAL A 62 2.22 1.56 -16.03
C VAL A 62 3.00 1.05 -14.82
N LEU A 63 2.62 -0.11 -14.26
CA LEU A 63 3.36 -0.73 -13.16
C LEU A 63 4.79 -1.07 -13.55
N LEU A 64 5.01 -1.58 -14.77
CA LEU A 64 6.36 -1.84 -15.30
C LEU A 64 7.17 -0.56 -15.51
N ILE A 65 6.57 0.49 -16.09
CA ILE A 65 7.21 1.78 -16.30
C ILE A 65 7.57 2.42 -14.96
N SER A 66 6.63 2.43 -14.01
CA SER A 66 6.86 2.94 -12.65
C SER A 66 8.06 2.23 -12.00
N LYS A 67 8.12 0.91 -12.13
CA LYS A 67 9.24 0.12 -11.63
C LYS A 67 10.55 0.45 -12.34
N GLY A 68 10.53 0.58 -13.66
CA GLY A 68 11.69 0.97 -14.45
C GLY A 68 12.24 2.34 -14.03
N LEU A 69 11.39 3.33 -13.81
CA LEU A 69 11.79 4.65 -13.32
C LEU A 69 12.44 4.58 -11.93
N GLN A 70 11.91 3.74 -11.03
CA GLN A 70 12.51 3.49 -9.72
C GLN A 70 13.92 2.88 -9.86
N GLU A 71 14.07 1.83 -10.69
CA GLU A 71 15.36 1.15 -10.92
C GLU A 71 16.37 2.03 -11.71
N ALA A 72 15.88 2.98 -12.52
CA ALA A 72 16.72 3.97 -13.17
C ALA A 72 17.35 4.98 -12.21
N GLY A 73 16.88 5.09 -10.96
CA GLY A 73 17.43 5.95 -9.92
C GLY A 73 16.62 7.22 -9.62
N MET A 74 15.31 7.22 -9.92
CA MET A 74 14.43 8.34 -9.57
C MET A 74 14.37 8.59 -8.05
N VAL A 75 14.52 7.53 -7.24
CA VAL A 75 14.69 7.57 -5.78
C VAL A 75 15.84 8.48 -5.37
N SER A 76 17.03 8.22 -5.96
CA SER A 76 18.24 8.96 -5.64
C SER A 76 18.17 10.43 -6.07
N LEU A 77 17.44 10.70 -7.17
CA LEU A 77 17.22 12.09 -7.62
C LEU A 77 16.36 12.86 -6.61
N ALA A 78 15.25 12.27 -6.16
CA ALA A 78 14.39 12.88 -5.15
C ALA A 78 15.13 13.06 -3.82
N GLY A 79 15.86 12.06 -3.35
CA GLY A 79 16.68 12.13 -2.13
C GLY A 79 17.76 13.19 -2.20
N ASN A 80 18.51 13.26 -3.31
CA ASN A 80 19.54 14.28 -3.53
C ASN A 80 18.96 15.69 -3.67
N PHE A 81 17.76 15.83 -4.23
CA PHE A 81 17.09 17.12 -4.27
C PHE A 81 16.74 17.59 -2.86
N ILE A 82 16.12 16.74 -2.07
CA ILE A 82 15.73 17.04 -0.68
C ILE A 82 16.97 17.36 0.18
N SER A 83 18.05 16.60 0.05
CA SER A 83 19.26 16.76 0.88
C SER A 83 20.06 18.04 0.62
N ARG A 84 19.82 18.71 -0.51
CA ARG A 84 20.52 19.99 -0.86
C ARG A 84 19.99 21.20 -0.10
N PHE A 85 18.82 21.11 0.48
CA PHE A 85 18.18 22.23 1.16
C PHE A 85 18.07 21.96 2.64
N THR A 86 18.36 22.99 3.45
CA THR A 86 18.03 23.02 4.87
C THR A 86 16.59 23.51 5.00
N PHE A 87 15.69 22.61 5.38
CA PHE A 87 14.28 22.95 5.57
C PHE A 87 13.93 23.07 7.04
N ASN A 88 13.04 23.99 7.37
CA ASN A 88 12.26 23.93 8.59
C ASN A 88 11.20 22.82 8.48
N GLU A 89 10.68 22.34 9.61
CA GLU A 89 9.69 21.26 9.68
C GLU A 89 8.49 21.46 8.72
N ASN A 90 7.92 22.69 8.69
CA ASN A 90 6.79 23.02 7.82
C ASN A 90 7.18 23.09 6.34
N GLN A 91 8.35 23.62 6.03
CA GLN A 91 8.84 23.66 4.66
C GLN A 91 9.09 22.25 4.12
N TYR A 92 9.69 21.39 4.93
CA TYR A 92 9.89 19.99 4.58
C TYR A 92 8.56 19.28 4.30
N LEU A 93 7.55 19.50 5.15
CA LEU A 93 6.21 18.95 4.95
C LEU A 93 5.62 19.32 3.59
N ILE A 94 5.67 20.60 3.21
CA ILE A 94 5.17 21.07 1.91
C ILE A 94 5.96 20.44 0.76
N VAL A 95 7.29 20.49 0.84
CA VAL A 95 8.16 19.99 -0.24
C VAL A 95 7.94 18.49 -0.48
N ILE A 96 7.88 17.70 0.59
CA ILE A 96 7.69 16.25 0.45
C ILE A 96 6.30 15.91 -0.10
N MET A 97 5.25 16.65 0.28
CA MET A 97 3.91 16.50 -0.26
C MET A 97 3.84 16.86 -1.75
N VAL A 98 4.47 17.96 -2.16
CA VAL A 98 4.50 18.39 -3.57
C VAL A 98 5.26 17.36 -4.42
N ILE A 99 6.40 16.87 -3.93
CA ILE A 99 7.16 15.81 -4.62
C ILE A 99 6.33 14.53 -4.71
N ALA A 100 5.63 14.14 -3.64
CA ALA A 100 4.77 12.97 -3.64
C ALA A 100 3.64 13.08 -4.65
N ALA A 101 2.94 14.20 -4.68
CA ALA A 101 1.86 14.44 -5.64
C ALA A 101 2.38 14.47 -7.09
N PHE A 102 3.51 15.12 -7.33
CA PHE A 102 4.13 15.14 -8.66
C PHE A 102 4.53 13.74 -9.14
N LEU A 103 5.23 12.97 -8.31
CA LEU A 103 5.62 11.61 -8.66
C LEU A 103 4.40 10.72 -8.87
N SER A 104 3.41 10.83 -8.00
CA SER A 104 2.19 10.04 -8.05
C SER A 104 1.30 10.37 -9.26
N SER A 105 1.42 11.55 -9.84
CA SER A 105 0.74 11.90 -11.09
C SER A 105 1.19 11.03 -12.28
N PHE A 106 2.41 10.50 -12.22
CA PHE A 106 3.03 9.73 -13.32
C PHE A 106 3.43 8.32 -12.93
N MET A 107 3.26 7.97 -11.67
CA MET A 107 3.57 6.66 -11.11
C MET A 107 2.37 6.18 -10.28
N ASN A 108 2.26 4.87 -10.05
CA ASN A 108 1.30 4.38 -9.06
C ASN A 108 1.58 5.01 -7.68
N ASN A 109 0.52 5.39 -6.96
CA ASN A 109 0.57 6.00 -5.62
C ASN A 109 1.46 5.21 -4.65
N ILE A 110 1.36 3.88 -4.68
CA ILE A 110 2.18 2.98 -3.84
C ILE A 110 3.65 3.11 -4.19
N GLY A 111 3.98 3.19 -5.48
CA GLY A 111 5.34 3.36 -5.97
C GLY A 111 5.97 4.68 -5.48
N ALA A 112 5.23 5.79 -5.57
CA ALA A 112 5.65 7.09 -5.05
C ALA A 112 5.86 7.05 -3.54
N MET A 113 4.94 6.42 -2.80
CA MET A 113 5.04 6.23 -1.34
C MET A 113 6.23 5.37 -0.94
N ALA A 114 6.40 4.20 -1.58
CA ALA A 114 7.50 3.27 -1.28
C ALA A 114 8.88 3.94 -1.46
N LEU A 115 8.94 4.92 -2.35
CA LEU A 115 10.13 5.70 -2.64
C LEU A 115 10.38 6.78 -1.58
N LEU A 116 9.35 7.53 -1.18
CA LEU A 116 9.48 8.69 -0.30
C LEU A 116 9.43 8.36 1.18
N LEU A 117 8.81 7.24 1.56
CA LEU A 117 8.69 6.80 2.95
C LEU A 117 10.06 6.60 3.62
N PRO A 118 11.03 5.83 3.07
CA PRO A 118 12.35 5.68 3.68
C PRO A 118 13.11 7.00 3.77
N ILE A 119 13.01 7.86 2.74
CA ILE A 119 13.65 9.18 2.73
C ILE A 119 13.09 10.04 3.86
N THR A 120 11.77 10.07 4.00
CA THR A 120 11.10 10.84 5.05
C THR A 120 11.49 10.35 6.44
N LEU A 121 11.52 9.04 6.63
CA LEU A 121 11.96 8.43 7.88
C LEU A 121 13.41 8.79 8.22
N SER A 122 14.32 8.70 7.26
CA SER A 122 15.74 9.07 7.43
C SER A 122 15.92 10.55 7.78
N VAL A 123 15.16 11.45 7.13
CA VAL A 123 15.20 12.88 7.45
C VAL A 123 14.65 13.14 8.85
N CYS A 124 13.52 12.54 9.21
CA CYS A 124 12.95 12.66 10.56
C CYS A 124 13.95 12.20 11.63
N GLN A 125 14.66 11.11 11.39
CA GLN A 125 15.70 10.62 12.28
C GLN A 125 16.86 11.61 12.44
N LYS A 126 17.40 12.11 11.32
CA LYS A 126 18.50 13.09 11.32
C LYS A 126 18.14 14.39 12.04
N MET A 127 16.91 14.85 11.87
CA MET A 127 16.44 16.14 12.40
C MET A 127 15.74 15.99 13.75
N SER A 128 15.63 14.77 14.30
CA SER A 128 14.89 14.45 15.52
C SER A 128 13.41 14.90 15.46
N TRP A 129 12.79 14.81 14.28
CA TRP A 129 11.38 15.13 14.08
C TRP A 129 10.49 13.89 14.25
N ASN A 130 9.25 14.11 14.68
CA ASN A 130 8.30 13.02 14.83
C ASN A 130 7.71 12.61 13.46
N PRO A 131 7.92 11.35 12.99
CA PRO A 131 7.43 10.88 11.69
C PRO A 131 5.91 10.99 11.52
N SER A 132 5.14 10.89 12.62
CA SER A 132 3.68 11.00 12.56
C SER A 132 3.19 12.32 11.93
N LYS A 133 3.97 13.40 12.00
CA LYS A 133 3.58 14.67 11.39
C LYS A 133 3.64 14.66 9.87
N PHE A 134 4.47 13.79 9.29
CA PHE A 134 4.80 13.81 7.86
C PHE A 134 4.14 12.65 7.09
N LEU A 135 4.04 11.47 7.68
CA LEU A 135 3.72 10.25 6.94
C LEU A 135 2.26 10.19 6.46
N MET A 136 1.28 10.61 7.28
CA MET A 136 -0.12 10.66 6.83
C MET A 136 -0.34 11.77 5.77
N PRO A 137 0.16 13.01 5.97
CA PRO A 137 0.17 14.03 4.91
C PRO A 137 0.83 13.57 3.61
N LEU A 138 1.96 12.85 3.70
CA LEU A 138 2.66 12.29 2.56
C LEU A 138 1.79 11.27 1.79
N ALA A 139 1.13 10.36 2.51
CA ALA A 139 0.21 9.39 1.92
C ALA A 139 -0.97 10.08 1.22
N PHE A 140 -1.57 11.07 1.86
CA PHE A 140 -2.68 11.83 1.30
C PHE A 140 -2.27 12.65 0.09
N ALA A 141 -1.10 13.28 0.12
CA ALA A 141 -0.56 13.99 -1.04
C ALA A 141 -0.27 13.06 -2.23
N SER A 142 0.21 11.84 -1.97
CA SER A 142 0.37 10.83 -3.01
C SER A 142 -0.98 10.44 -3.63
N ILE A 143 -2.02 10.25 -2.82
CA ILE A 143 -3.38 9.93 -3.30
C ILE A 143 -3.93 11.10 -4.16
N LEU A 144 -3.81 12.34 -3.68
CA LEU A 144 -4.22 13.53 -4.42
C LEU A 144 -3.49 13.64 -5.76
N GLY A 145 -2.19 13.40 -5.79
CA GLY A 145 -1.38 13.44 -7.01
C GLY A 145 -1.82 12.42 -8.06
N GLY A 146 -2.26 11.22 -7.62
CA GLY A 146 -2.77 10.19 -8.51
C GLY A 146 -3.99 10.61 -9.34
N MET A 147 -4.75 11.61 -8.90
CA MET A 147 -5.93 12.11 -9.62
C MET A 147 -5.59 12.97 -10.83
N ASN A 148 -4.33 13.37 -11.03
CA ASN A 148 -3.95 14.39 -12.02
C ASN A 148 -3.87 13.88 -13.47
N THR A 149 -3.65 12.58 -13.68
CA THR A 149 -3.50 12.01 -15.03
C THR A 149 -4.24 10.67 -15.14
N VAL A 150 -4.44 10.23 -16.38
CA VAL A 150 -5.05 8.90 -16.63
C VAL A 150 -4.31 7.78 -15.89
N ILE A 151 -2.98 7.83 -15.80
CA ILE A 151 -2.15 6.73 -15.29
C ILE A 151 -1.82 6.83 -13.80
N GLY A 152 -2.13 7.96 -13.15
CA GLY A 152 -1.77 8.18 -11.75
C GLY A 152 -2.46 7.21 -10.79
N THR A 153 -3.68 6.79 -11.14
CA THR A 153 -4.47 5.83 -10.35
C THR A 153 -5.32 4.93 -11.23
N PRO A 154 -5.52 3.64 -10.88
CA PRO A 154 -6.32 2.72 -11.67
C PRO A 154 -7.75 3.18 -12.00
N PRO A 155 -8.51 3.82 -11.09
CA PRO A 155 -9.82 4.39 -11.41
C PRO A 155 -9.84 5.25 -12.65
N ASN A 156 -8.86 6.14 -12.84
CA ASN A 156 -8.83 7.03 -13.99
C ASN A 156 -8.73 6.25 -15.32
N ILE A 157 -7.92 5.19 -15.36
CA ILE A 157 -7.79 4.32 -16.54
C ILE A 157 -9.11 3.62 -16.84
N ILE A 158 -9.80 3.12 -15.81
CA ILE A 158 -11.09 2.46 -15.92
C ILE A 158 -12.14 3.44 -16.47
N ILE A 159 -12.23 4.62 -15.90
CA ILE A 159 -13.19 5.66 -16.31
C ILE A 159 -12.92 6.15 -17.73
N ALA A 160 -11.63 6.30 -18.12
CA ALA A 160 -11.28 6.63 -19.50
C ALA A 160 -11.79 5.58 -20.49
N GLN A 161 -11.73 4.31 -20.12
CA GLN A 161 -12.21 3.21 -20.93
C GLN A 161 -13.75 3.20 -21.01
N TYR A 162 -14.46 3.36 -19.89
CA TYR A 162 -15.93 3.45 -19.90
C TYR A 162 -16.44 4.61 -20.77
N ARG A 163 -15.75 5.75 -20.77
CA ARG A 163 -16.07 6.84 -21.69
C ARG A 163 -15.90 6.42 -23.14
N GLN A 164 -14.77 5.76 -23.45
CA GLN A 164 -14.50 5.24 -24.80
C GLN A 164 -15.61 4.29 -25.30
N GLU A 165 -16.06 3.40 -24.44
CA GLU A 165 -17.11 2.41 -24.76
C GLU A 165 -18.48 3.07 -24.94
N SER A 166 -18.80 4.06 -24.09
CA SER A 166 -20.10 4.71 -24.09
C SER A 166 -20.24 5.81 -25.13
N SER A 167 -19.17 6.58 -25.44
CA SER A 167 -19.20 7.73 -26.34
C SER A 167 -18.32 7.59 -27.59
N GLY A 168 -17.53 6.51 -27.69
CA GLY A 168 -16.56 6.32 -28.78
C GLY A 168 -15.26 7.10 -28.61
N VAL A 169 -15.14 7.99 -27.61
CA VAL A 169 -13.99 8.86 -27.39
C VAL A 169 -13.46 8.71 -25.96
N ALA A 170 -12.20 8.33 -25.78
CA ALA A 170 -11.58 8.26 -24.46
C ALA A 170 -11.28 9.66 -23.91
N PHE A 171 -11.06 9.74 -22.57
CA PHE A 171 -10.42 10.93 -21.99
C PHE A 171 -8.97 11.03 -22.45
N ASN A 172 -8.52 12.24 -22.78
CA ASN A 172 -7.12 12.52 -23.06
C ASN A 172 -6.26 12.35 -21.80
N PHE A 173 -4.95 12.21 -22.00
CA PHE A 173 -4.02 11.97 -20.92
C PHE A 173 -4.11 12.98 -19.77
N PHE A 174 -4.33 14.26 -20.08
CA PHE A 174 -4.39 15.38 -19.13
C PHE A 174 -5.81 15.89 -18.83
N ASP A 175 -6.87 15.26 -19.33
CA ASP A 175 -8.26 15.69 -19.07
C ASP A 175 -8.58 15.67 -17.56
N TYR A 176 -8.02 14.71 -16.84
CA TYR A 176 -8.13 14.63 -15.38
C TYR A 176 -7.42 15.78 -14.66
N SER A 177 -6.40 16.40 -15.30
CA SER A 177 -5.62 17.47 -14.68
C SER A 177 -6.46 18.72 -14.41
N TYR A 178 -7.50 18.98 -15.17
CA TYR A 178 -8.36 20.15 -14.95
C TYR A 178 -8.98 20.15 -13.55
N VAL A 179 -9.46 19.00 -13.10
CA VAL A 179 -10.04 18.84 -11.77
C VAL A 179 -8.95 18.41 -10.77
N GLY A 180 -8.12 17.45 -11.14
CA GLY A 180 -7.12 16.83 -10.26
C GLY A 180 -6.07 17.82 -9.75
N LEU A 181 -5.54 18.72 -10.61
CA LEU A 181 -4.56 19.73 -10.16
C LEU A 181 -5.17 20.73 -9.18
N ALA A 182 -6.40 21.19 -9.43
CA ALA A 182 -7.08 22.08 -8.50
C ALA A 182 -7.28 21.40 -7.12
N VAL A 183 -7.74 20.15 -7.13
CA VAL A 183 -7.92 19.34 -5.91
C VAL A 183 -6.58 19.07 -5.23
N SER A 184 -5.53 18.72 -5.98
CA SER A 184 -4.19 18.46 -5.43
C SER A 184 -3.56 19.70 -4.81
N ILE A 185 -3.60 20.83 -5.50
CA ILE A 185 -2.98 22.08 -5.02
C ILE A 185 -3.71 22.55 -3.75
N ILE A 186 -5.04 22.66 -3.80
CA ILE A 186 -5.81 23.16 -2.65
C ILE A 186 -5.79 22.14 -1.50
N GLY A 187 -5.87 20.84 -1.80
CA GLY A 187 -5.74 19.78 -0.80
C GLY A 187 -4.39 19.80 -0.08
N ILE A 188 -3.29 19.93 -0.81
CA ILE A 188 -1.94 20.06 -0.22
C ILE A 188 -1.83 21.35 0.60
N LEU A 189 -2.33 22.47 0.10
CA LEU A 189 -2.35 23.73 0.86
C LEU A 189 -3.20 23.61 2.12
N PHE A 190 -4.37 22.98 2.04
CA PHE A 190 -5.21 22.71 3.19
C PHE A 190 -4.47 21.87 4.24
N ILE A 191 -3.84 20.76 3.83
CA ILE A 191 -3.08 19.90 4.73
C ILE A 191 -1.90 20.68 5.35
N ALA A 192 -1.18 21.48 4.57
CA ALA A 192 -0.01 22.22 5.01
C ALA A 192 -0.34 23.36 5.98
N LEU A 193 -1.47 24.03 5.80
CA LEU A 193 -1.82 25.23 6.59
C LEU A 193 -2.71 24.88 7.80
N ILE A 194 -3.63 23.96 7.62
CA ILE A 194 -4.69 23.66 8.59
C ILE A 194 -4.65 22.19 9.02
N GLY A 195 -4.62 21.29 8.03
CA GLY A 195 -4.85 19.86 8.20
C GLY A 195 -3.80 19.16 9.08
N PHE A 196 -2.53 19.60 9.03
CA PHE A 196 -1.47 19.01 9.85
C PHE A 196 -1.78 19.05 11.36
N ARG A 197 -2.64 19.98 11.81
CA ARG A 197 -3.09 20.12 13.21
C ARG A 197 -4.05 19.00 13.61
N PHE A 198 -4.74 18.38 12.67
CA PHE A 198 -5.64 17.25 12.91
C PHE A 198 -4.91 15.92 12.97
N VAL A 199 -3.67 15.88 12.50
CA VAL A 199 -2.83 14.69 12.60
C VAL A 199 -2.48 14.46 14.08
N LYS A 200 -2.88 13.31 14.59
CA LYS A 200 -2.58 12.96 15.97
C LYS A 200 -1.12 12.56 16.12
N VAL A 201 -0.33 13.52 16.56
CA VAL A 201 1.06 13.26 16.93
C VAL A 201 1.05 12.55 18.29
N ARG A 202 1.65 11.36 18.35
CA ARG A 202 1.87 10.68 19.60
C ARG A 202 3.32 10.89 20.00
N GLU A 203 3.50 11.48 21.17
CA GLU A 203 4.81 11.49 21.80
C GLU A 203 5.20 10.04 22.05
N ASN A 204 6.34 9.65 21.54
CA ASN A 204 6.95 8.41 21.97
C ASN A 204 7.49 8.68 23.36
N ASP A 205 6.97 7.98 24.36
CA ASP A 205 7.57 7.99 25.71
C ASP A 205 9.02 7.51 25.61
N GLY A 206 9.93 8.47 25.58
CA GLY A 206 11.36 8.27 25.71
C GLY A 206 12.12 7.89 24.41
N ASP A 207 13.00 8.78 24.00
CA ASP A 207 14.03 8.63 22.97
C ASP A 207 13.59 8.57 21.49
N THR A 208 13.44 9.74 20.88
CA THR A 208 13.09 10.01 19.47
C THR A 208 14.18 9.60 18.46
N THR A 209 15.19 8.87 18.83
CA THR A 209 16.33 8.54 17.97
C THR A 209 16.16 7.27 17.15
N ARG A 210 15.08 6.49 17.39
CA ARG A 210 14.85 5.23 16.66
C ARG A 210 13.42 5.18 16.15
N LEU A 211 13.26 5.24 14.83
CA LEU A 211 12.00 5.33 14.07
C LEU A 211 11.04 4.15 14.24
N ILE A 212 11.55 3.05 14.69
CA ILE A 212 10.86 1.91 15.26
C ILE A 212 11.46 1.77 16.64
N ASP A 213 10.61 1.63 17.64
CA ASP A 213 11.07 1.36 18.99
C ASP A 213 11.78 -0.01 18.97
N LEU A 214 13.06 0.01 18.59
CA LEU A 214 13.93 -1.17 18.50
C LEU A 214 13.99 -1.94 19.81
N LYS A 215 13.54 -1.29 20.89
CA LYS A 215 13.46 -1.82 22.25
C LYS A 215 12.28 -2.78 22.47
N ASN A 216 11.49 -3.07 21.43
CA ASN A 216 10.23 -3.81 21.56
C ASN A 216 10.12 -5.06 20.69
N TYR A 217 11.24 -5.62 20.21
CA TYR A 217 11.20 -6.90 19.51
C TYR A 217 10.95 -8.07 20.47
N LEU A 218 10.23 -9.06 19.95
CA LEU A 218 10.04 -10.32 20.64
C LEU A 218 11.09 -11.31 20.19
N PHE A 219 11.86 -11.80 21.14
CA PHE A 219 12.83 -12.85 20.94
C PHE A 219 12.41 -14.10 21.69
N GLU A 220 12.57 -15.27 21.06
CA GLU A 220 12.53 -16.54 21.74
C GLU A 220 13.97 -16.99 22.00
N VAL A 221 14.35 -17.08 23.26
CA VAL A 221 15.70 -17.50 23.66
C VAL A 221 15.64 -18.81 24.43
N LYS A 222 16.53 -19.71 24.10
CA LYS A 222 16.72 -20.99 24.80
C LYS A 222 17.84 -20.86 25.82
N VAL A 223 17.60 -21.33 27.02
CA VAL A 223 18.61 -21.41 28.09
C VAL A 223 19.52 -22.60 27.80
N ARG A 224 20.81 -22.33 27.54
CA ARG A 224 21.81 -23.36 27.31
C ARG A 224 22.09 -24.14 28.60
N ASP A 225 22.60 -25.36 28.47
CA ASP A 225 22.94 -26.22 29.61
C ASP A 225 24.08 -25.65 30.47
N ASP A 226 24.94 -24.83 29.86
CA ASP A 226 26.08 -24.12 30.50
C ASP A 226 25.74 -22.66 30.89
N SER A 227 24.45 -22.26 30.81
CA SER A 227 24.00 -20.89 31.06
C SER A 227 24.19 -20.45 32.51
N ASN A 228 24.77 -19.27 32.69
CA ASN A 228 24.92 -18.60 33.98
C ASN A 228 23.58 -18.21 34.63
N ALA A 229 22.49 -18.23 33.86
CA ALA A 229 21.15 -17.89 34.32
C ALA A 229 20.45 -19.04 35.03
N ILE A 230 20.95 -20.26 34.97
CA ILE A 230 20.34 -21.44 35.63
C ILE A 230 20.26 -21.21 37.15
N GLY A 231 19.05 -21.33 37.69
CA GLY A 231 18.77 -21.10 39.09
C GLY A 231 18.48 -19.66 39.48
N MET A 232 18.74 -18.68 38.61
CA MET A 232 18.32 -17.29 38.81
C MET A 232 16.80 -17.16 38.68
N ARG A 233 16.22 -16.11 39.26
CA ARG A 233 14.81 -15.77 39.10
C ARG A 233 14.61 -14.99 37.81
N LEU A 234 13.44 -15.18 37.16
CA LEU A 234 13.09 -14.43 35.95
C LEU A 234 13.15 -12.90 36.16
N SER A 235 12.88 -12.41 37.37
CA SER A 235 12.99 -10.99 37.73
C SER A 235 14.43 -10.47 37.72
N GLU A 236 15.42 -11.33 37.79
CA GLU A 236 16.85 -10.95 37.85
C GLU A 236 17.39 -10.69 36.45
N ILE A 237 16.80 -11.28 35.40
CA ILE A 237 17.14 -10.97 34.00
C ILE A 237 17.04 -9.46 33.75
N LYS A 238 15.96 -8.81 34.20
CA LYS A 238 15.75 -7.38 34.02
C LYS A 238 16.84 -6.51 34.66
N LYS A 239 17.48 -6.98 35.72
CA LYS A 239 18.58 -6.26 36.40
C LYS A 239 19.88 -6.32 35.62
N ILE A 240 20.08 -7.40 34.87
CA ILE A 240 21.31 -7.65 34.10
C ILE A 240 21.19 -7.05 32.70
N SER A 241 20.03 -7.18 32.07
CA SER A 241 19.79 -6.80 30.67
C SER A 241 19.19 -5.40 30.47
N GLY A 242 19.08 -4.61 31.54
CA GLY A 242 18.59 -3.23 31.45
C GLY A 242 17.09 -3.05 31.73
N PRO A 243 16.66 -1.79 31.98
CA PRO A 243 15.30 -1.48 32.43
C PRO A 243 14.21 -1.76 31.38
N GLU A 244 14.57 -1.90 30.13
CA GLU A 244 13.65 -2.03 29.00
C GLU A 244 13.38 -3.49 28.61
N THR A 245 14.15 -4.44 29.12
CA THR A 245 13.94 -5.87 28.91
C THR A 245 12.77 -6.39 29.74
N GLU A 246 11.79 -7.00 29.09
CA GLU A 246 10.61 -7.59 29.72
C GLU A 246 10.51 -9.09 29.37
N VAL A 247 10.53 -9.96 30.38
CA VAL A 247 10.24 -11.39 30.18
C VAL A 247 8.74 -11.57 30.17
N LEU A 248 8.17 -11.95 29.01
CA LEU A 248 6.73 -12.12 28.82
C LEU A 248 6.23 -13.47 29.33
N GLY A 249 7.07 -14.50 29.28
CA GLY A 249 6.71 -15.84 29.74
C GLY A 249 7.68 -16.93 29.32
N VAL A 250 7.31 -18.16 29.65
CA VAL A 250 8.02 -19.39 29.30
C VAL A 250 7.19 -20.18 28.31
N VAL A 251 7.83 -20.77 27.31
CA VAL A 251 7.17 -21.63 26.32
C VAL A 251 6.91 -23.00 26.93
N ASN A 252 5.66 -23.48 26.87
CA ASN A 252 5.25 -24.80 27.33
C ASN A 252 5.51 -25.87 26.27
N GLU A 253 5.46 -27.16 26.67
CA GLU A 253 5.58 -28.32 25.77
C GLU A 253 4.56 -28.29 24.61
N THR A 254 3.37 -27.74 24.84
CA THR A 254 2.33 -27.56 23.80
C THR A 254 2.61 -26.37 22.88
N GLY A 255 3.69 -25.60 23.14
CA GLY A 255 4.12 -24.44 22.36
C GLY A 255 3.28 -23.18 22.58
N GLY A 256 2.55 -23.08 23.68
CA GLY A 256 1.94 -21.84 24.17
C GLY A 256 2.89 -21.08 25.09
N VAL A 257 2.71 -19.75 25.20
CA VAL A 257 3.44 -18.93 26.18
C VAL A 257 2.63 -18.84 27.46
N SER A 258 3.15 -19.41 28.54
CA SER A 258 2.56 -19.26 29.86
C SER A 258 3.17 -18.10 30.60
N ARG A 259 2.33 -17.21 31.14
CA ARG A 259 2.79 -16.24 32.14
C ARG A 259 3.23 -16.99 33.39
N VAL A 260 4.47 -16.84 33.72
CA VAL A 260 5.07 -17.47 34.90
C VAL A 260 5.36 -16.40 35.93
N SER A 261 5.25 -16.76 37.21
CA SER A 261 5.67 -15.86 38.30
C SER A 261 7.12 -15.42 38.10
N MET A 262 7.38 -14.13 38.20
CA MET A 262 8.74 -13.55 38.09
C MET A 262 9.72 -14.10 39.16
N ALA A 263 9.18 -14.77 40.20
CA ALA A 263 9.97 -15.45 41.23
C ALA A 263 10.42 -16.87 40.80
N LYS A 264 9.91 -17.40 39.67
CA LYS A 264 10.29 -18.74 39.20
C LYS A 264 11.74 -18.77 38.79
N LYS A 265 12.43 -19.84 39.16
CA LYS A 265 13.82 -20.08 38.78
C LYS A 265 13.92 -20.60 37.35
N ILE A 266 14.93 -20.13 36.65
CA ILE A 266 15.28 -20.52 35.28
C ILE A 266 15.89 -21.91 35.30
N GLN A 267 15.48 -22.76 34.36
CA GLN A 267 15.98 -24.13 34.20
C GLN A 267 16.66 -24.30 32.84
N SER A 268 17.63 -25.20 32.77
CA SER A 268 18.26 -25.58 31.51
C SER A 268 17.23 -26.05 30.47
N GLY A 269 17.47 -25.73 29.21
CA GLY A 269 16.61 -26.11 28.08
C GLY A 269 15.29 -25.33 27.96
N GLN A 270 14.95 -24.46 28.93
CA GLN A 270 13.74 -23.65 28.85
C GLN A 270 13.82 -22.63 27.70
N VAL A 271 12.69 -22.40 27.04
CA VAL A 271 12.55 -21.33 26.04
C VAL A 271 11.77 -20.19 26.67
N LEU A 272 12.42 -19.03 26.74
CA LEU A 272 11.85 -17.79 27.29
C LEU A 272 11.42 -16.89 26.13
N VAL A 273 10.30 -16.17 26.29
CA VAL A 273 9.89 -15.10 25.39
C VAL A 273 10.25 -13.79 26.05
N ILE A 274 11.20 -13.08 25.45
CA ILE A 274 11.75 -11.83 25.95
C ILE A 274 11.40 -10.73 24.97
N LYS A 275 10.97 -9.58 25.50
CA LYS A 275 10.75 -8.36 24.77
C LYS A 275 11.91 -7.43 25.10
N THR A 276 12.72 -7.08 24.10
CA THR A 276 13.94 -6.28 24.29
C THR A 276 14.41 -5.67 22.97
N SER A 277 15.47 -4.85 23.00
CA SER A 277 16.13 -4.33 21.80
C SER A 277 17.11 -5.36 21.21
N PRO A 278 17.47 -5.25 19.91
CA PRO A 278 18.53 -6.06 19.31
C PRO A 278 19.89 -5.90 20.02
N ASP A 279 20.22 -4.68 20.45
CA ASP A 279 21.48 -4.41 21.16
C ASP A 279 21.51 -5.10 22.54
N ASP A 280 20.38 -5.09 23.25
CA ASP A 280 20.28 -5.71 24.57
C ASP A 280 20.25 -7.24 24.47
N ILE A 281 19.68 -7.85 23.40
CA ILE A 281 19.66 -9.30 23.24
C ILE A 281 21.06 -9.87 23.06
N ALA A 282 21.94 -9.18 22.34
CA ALA A 282 23.34 -9.58 22.20
C ALA A 282 24.05 -9.61 23.56
N SER A 283 23.83 -8.58 24.38
CA SER A 283 24.36 -8.54 25.76
C SER A 283 23.79 -9.65 26.64
N ILE A 284 22.51 -9.98 26.50
CA ILE A 284 21.84 -11.07 27.23
C ILE A 284 22.43 -12.42 26.83
N GLN A 285 22.69 -12.64 25.55
CA GLN A 285 23.31 -13.87 25.04
C GLN A 285 24.70 -14.07 25.61
N GLU A 286 25.54 -13.02 25.58
CA GLU A 286 26.91 -13.09 26.05
C GLU A 286 27.00 -13.27 27.57
N GLN A 287 26.23 -12.50 28.34
CA GLN A 287 26.34 -12.50 29.81
C GLN A 287 25.62 -13.67 30.48
N LEU A 288 24.45 -14.08 29.94
CA LEU A 288 23.59 -15.10 30.52
C LEU A 288 23.73 -16.46 29.85
N GLY A 289 24.40 -16.57 28.69
CA GLY A 289 24.54 -17.82 27.96
C GLY A 289 23.20 -18.29 27.37
N PHE A 290 22.40 -17.37 26.82
CA PHE A 290 21.19 -17.70 26.10
C PHE A 290 21.49 -17.89 24.61
N GLU A 291 20.69 -18.72 23.95
CA GLU A 291 20.75 -18.94 22.52
C GLU A 291 19.40 -18.55 21.91
N ILE A 292 19.39 -17.86 20.78
CA ILE A 292 18.13 -17.59 20.08
C ILE A 292 17.54 -18.94 19.66
N ALA A 293 16.27 -19.17 20.00
CA ALA A 293 15.65 -20.52 19.93
C ALA A 293 15.39 -21.02 18.50
N GLU A 294 15.90 -20.35 17.50
CA GLU A 294 15.86 -20.76 16.10
C GLU A 294 17.08 -21.60 15.74
N ASN A 295 16.84 -22.73 15.07
CA ASN A 295 17.87 -23.64 14.56
C ASN A 295 18.78 -22.94 13.53
N LEU A 296 19.71 -22.15 14.03
CA LEU A 296 20.87 -21.62 13.28
C LEU A 296 22.02 -22.63 13.27
N ASN A 297 21.69 -23.94 13.22
CA ASN A 297 22.68 -25.02 13.27
C ASN A 297 23.72 -25.00 12.13
N THR A 298 23.71 -24.00 11.24
CA THR A 298 24.63 -23.91 10.09
C THR A 298 25.35 -22.57 9.96
N ILE A 299 25.04 -21.54 10.78
CA ILE A 299 25.67 -20.22 10.67
C ILE A 299 26.25 -19.85 12.03
N GLN A 300 27.55 -19.56 12.10
CA GLN A 300 28.13 -18.97 13.31
C GLN A 300 27.53 -17.57 13.52
N GLU A 301 26.97 -17.30 14.70
CA GLU A 301 26.26 -16.06 15.06
C GLU A 301 27.10 -14.78 14.86
N SER A 302 28.43 -14.90 14.84
CA SER A 302 29.37 -13.78 14.67
C SER A 302 29.33 -13.11 13.29
N ASP A 303 28.73 -13.75 12.27
CA ASP A 303 28.80 -13.31 10.88
C ASP A 303 27.44 -12.87 10.30
N LEU A 304 26.41 -12.70 11.15
CA LEU A 304 25.09 -12.26 10.71
C LEU A 304 24.96 -10.74 10.81
N ALA A 305 24.68 -10.11 9.69
CA ALA A 305 24.21 -8.74 9.65
C ALA A 305 22.68 -8.69 9.84
N GLU A 306 22.20 -7.68 10.54
CA GLU A 306 20.78 -7.50 10.83
C GLU A 306 20.14 -6.51 9.86
N ILE A 307 18.97 -6.84 9.33
CA ILE A 307 18.18 -5.96 8.48
C ILE A 307 16.73 -5.90 8.97
N GLU A 308 16.22 -4.69 9.11
CA GLU A 308 14.81 -4.45 9.43
C GLU A 308 14.00 -4.32 8.16
N VAL A 309 12.93 -5.10 8.05
CA VAL A 309 12.02 -5.09 6.90
C VAL A 309 10.57 -5.03 7.34
N MET A 310 9.75 -4.30 6.61
CA MET A 310 8.30 -4.20 6.84
C MET A 310 7.54 -5.09 5.88
N VAL A 311 6.52 -5.78 6.38
CA VAL A 311 5.58 -6.57 5.57
C VAL A 311 4.60 -5.62 4.88
N THR A 312 4.73 -5.48 3.55
CA THR A 312 3.84 -4.62 2.75
C THR A 312 2.52 -5.33 2.42
N ALA A 313 1.54 -4.60 1.91
CA ALA A 313 0.25 -5.16 1.50
C ALA A 313 0.36 -6.20 0.35
N GLY A 314 1.42 -6.12 -0.47
CA GLY A 314 1.72 -7.10 -1.53
C GLY A 314 2.58 -8.27 -1.08
N SER A 315 2.91 -8.38 0.21
CA SER A 315 3.81 -9.42 0.70
C SER A 315 3.19 -10.82 0.63
N ARG A 316 4.00 -11.77 0.16
CA ARG A 316 3.65 -13.21 0.16
C ARG A 316 3.57 -13.81 1.55
N LEU A 317 4.06 -13.10 2.56
CA LEU A 317 4.06 -13.54 3.95
C LEU A 317 2.70 -13.34 4.63
N ILE A 318 1.82 -12.49 4.10
CA ILE A 318 0.53 -12.18 4.74
C ILE A 318 -0.29 -13.46 4.97
N GLY A 319 -0.73 -13.66 6.22
CA GLY A 319 -1.48 -14.84 6.65
C GLY A 319 -0.65 -16.13 6.75
N ARG A 320 0.63 -16.10 6.37
CA ARG A 320 1.55 -17.22 6.48
C ARG A 320 2.32 -17.18 7.81
N LYS A 321 2.79 -18.35 8.26
CA LYS A 321 3.59 -18.50 9.47
C LYS A 321 5.08 -18.51 9.15
N HIS A 322 5.89 -18.45 10.18
CA HIS A 322 7.35 -18.52 10.11
C HIS A 322 7.90 -19.67 9.23
N GLU A 323 7.30 -20.86 9.29
CA GLU A 323 7.73 -21.99 8.44
C GLU A 323 7.70 -21.68 6.94
N PHE A 324 6.78 -20.82 6.50
CA PHE A 324 6.71 -20.39 5.11
C PHE A 324 7.88 -19.48 4.75
N LEU A 325 8.25 -18.56 5.63
CA LEU A 325 9.46 -17.74 5.47
C LEU A 325 10.69 -18.62 5.39
N LYS A 326 10.85 -19.58 6.31
CA LYS A 326 11.98 -20.51 6.33
C LYS A 326 12.12 -21.33 5.05
N ARG A 327 11.01 -21.81 4.47
CA ARG A 327 11.04 -22.56 3.19
C ARG A 327 11.45 -21.72 1.98
N LEU A 328 11.07 -20.43 1.97
CA LEU A 328 11.36 -19.52 0.85
C LEU A 328 12.72 -18.82 0.99
N ALA A 329 13.17 -18.65 2.22
CA ALA A 329 14.37 -17.90 2.53
C ALA A 329 15.67 -18.70 2.32
N SER A 330 15.59 -20.03 2.14
CA SER A 330 16.77 -20.91 2.21
C SER A 330 17.53 -20.65 3.53
N ASP A 331 18.82 -21.01 3.61
CA ASP A 331 19.63 -20.80 4.82
C ASP A 331 20.20 -19.37 4.95
N ASP A 332 19.81 -18.43 4.08
CA ASP A 332 20.40 -17.09 4.01
C ASP A 332 19.63 -16.01 4.78
N LEU A 333 18.38 -16.29 5.20
CA LEU A 333 17.54 -15.36 5.93
C LEU A 333 16.98 -16.04 7.18
N ALA A 334 17.28 -15.51 8.35
CA ALA A 334 16.73 -15.95 9.62
C ALA A 334 15.81 -14.88 10.22
N LEU A 335 14.65 -15.26 10.74
CA LEU A 335 13.79 -14.34 11.49
C LEU A 335 14.29 -14.25 12.92
N LEU A 336 14.89 -13.14 13.29
CA LEU A 336 15.40 -12.89 14.64
C LEU A 336 14.32 -12.31 15.54
N GLY A 337 13.45 -11.44 14.99
CA GLY A 337 12.43 -10.79 15.78
C GLY A 337 11.22 -10.33 14.96
N LEU A 338 10.09 -10.13 15.63
CA LEU A 338 8.86 -9.59 15.08
C LEU A 338 8.36 -8.45 15.95
N TRP A 339 8.14 -7.30 15.34
CA TRP A 339 7.43 -6.21 15.95
C TRP A 339 6.06 -6.04 15.32
N ARG A 340 5.03 -5.95 16.15
CA ARG A 340 3.64 -5.66 15.76
C ARG A 340 3.02 -4.73 16.76
N ARG A 341 2.48 -3.64 16.28
CA ARG A 341 1.89 -2.63 17.14
C ARG A 341 0.66 -3.12 17.88
N GLY A 342 0.61 -2.85 19.19
CA GLY A 342 -0.56 -3.12 20.04
C GLY A 342 -0.87 -4.60 20.25
N ALA A 343 -0.05 -5.51 19.73
CA ALA A 343 -0.29 -6.93 19.88
C ALA A 343 0.19 -7.44 21.24
N LYS A 344 -0.74 -8.07 21.95
CA LYS A 344 -0.38 -8.96 23.06
C LYS A 344 -0.17 -10.36 22.47
N PHE A 345 1.09 -10.71 22.22
CA PHE A 345 1.41 -12.05 21.74
C PHE A 345 1.07 -13.09 22.83
N ARG A 346 0.32 -14.10 22.45
CA ARG A 346 -0.08 -15.21 23.33
C ARG A 346 0.45 -16.55 22.86
N THR A 347 1.10 -16.58 21.70
CA THR A 347 1.63 -17.77 21.04
C THR A 347 3.09 -17.56 20.67
N ARG A 348 3.80 -18.64 20.34
CA ARG A 348 5.19 -18.60 19.85
C ARG A 348 5.28 -17.79 18.57
N LEU A 349 6.41 -17.10 18.38
CA LEU A 349 6.74 -16.37 17.16
C LEU A 349 6.55 -17.28 15.91
N ALA A 350 7.00 -18.52 15.99
CA ALA A 350 6.86 -19.52 14.94
C ALA A 350 5.40 -19.84 14.55
N LYS A 351 4.43 -19.63 15.45
CA LYS A 351 2.99 -19.92 15.22
C LYS A 351 2.19 -18.68 14.80
N GLU A 352 2.77 -17.48 14.93
CA GLU A 352 2.12 -16.24 14.52
C GLU A 352 2.07 -16.11 12.99
N ALA A 353 0.92 -15.66 12.48
CA ALA A 353 0.78 -15.34 11.07
C ALA A 353 1.18 -13.87 10.84
N PHE A 354 1.99 -13.63 9.83
CA PHE A 354 2.41 -12.29 9.46
C PHE A 354 1.24 -11.45 8.96
N LYS A 355 1.24 -10.16 9.32
CA LYS A 355 0.23 -9.17 8.91
C LYS A 355 0.88 -7.99 8.23
N VAL A 356 0.11 -7.26 7.44
CA VAL A 356 0.55 -5.99 6.86
C VAL A 356 0.95 -5.02 7.97
N GLY A 357 2.10 -4.36 7.80
CA GLY A 357 2.66 -3.45 8.79
C GLY A 357 3.46 -4.12 9.90
N ASP A 358 3.62 -5.44 9.90
CA ASP A 358 4.59 -6.10 10.77
C ASP A 358 6.00 -5.69 10.38
N VAL A 359 6.86 -5.46 11.35
CA VAL A 359 8.29 -5.26 11.14
C VAL A 359 9.04 -6.50 11.61
N LEU A 360 9.83 -7.04 10.70
CA LEU A 360 10.64 -8.23 10.91
C LEU A 360 12.10 -7.81 11.05
N LEU A 361 12.78 -8.31 12.07
CA LEU A 361 14.23 -8.28 12.17
C LEU A 361 14.74 -9.58 11.55
N LEU A 362 15.46 -9.48 10.44
CA LEU A 362 16.04 -10.60 9.73
C LEU A 362 17.56 -10.60 9.91
N GLY A 363 18.12 -11.75 10.26
CA GLY A 363 19.55 -12.01 10.19
C GLY A 363 19.93 -12.45 8.78
N VAL A 364 20.96 -11.84 8.20
CA VAL A 364 21.48 -12.13 6.85
C VAL A 364 22.99 -12.31 6.91
N ARG A 365 23.58 -13.20 6.07
CA ARG A 365 25.03 -13.41 6.05
C ARG A 365 25.79 -12.18 5.57
N THR A 366 25.26 -11.49 4.58
CA THR A 366 25.86 -10.27 4.02
C THR A 366 24.75 -9.37 3.51
N ILE A 367 24.74 -8.12 3.95
CA ILE A 367 23.72 -7.12 3.53
C ILE A 367 23.86 -6.79 2.05
N ASP A 368 25.07 -6.84 1.51
CA ASP A 368 25.37 -6.48 0.10
C ASP A 368 25.17 -7.62 -0.91
N ASP A 369 24.73 -8.79 -0.46
CA ASP A 369 24.40 -9.89 -1.37
C ASP A 369 23.14 -9.55 -2.19
N GLU A 370 23.32 -9.45 -3.52
CA GLU A 370 22.21 -9.21 -4.46
C GLU A 370 21.12 -10.30 -4.32
N GLY A 371 21.48 -11.52 -3.98
CA GLY A 371 20.54 -12.61 -3.74
C GLY A 371 19.64 -12.37 -2.54
N VAL A 372 20.16 -11.80 -1.45
CA VAL A 372 19.39 -11.43 -0.25
C VAL A 372 18.45 -10.29 -0.56
N LYS A 373 18.93 -9.26 -1.25
CA LYS A 373 18.11 -8.11 -1.67
C LYS A 373 16.95 -8.54 -2.57
N GLU A 374 17.24 -9.40 -3.53
CA GLU A 374 16.24 -9.92 -4.45
C GLU A 374 15.18 -10.77 -3.73
N ARG A 375 15.58 -11.56 -2.73
CA ARG A 375 14.65 -12.35 -1.92
C ARG A 375 13.75 -11.49 -1.03
N ILE A 376 14.29 -10.47 -0.38
CA ILE A 376 13.51 -9.50 0.41
C ILE A 376 12.45 -8.87 -0.48
N LYS A 377 12.84 -8.42 -1.67
CA LYS A 377 11.94 -7.86 -2.68
C LYS A 377 10.90 -8.88 -3.17
N HIS A 378 11.33 -10.12 -3.41
CA HIS A 378 10.46 -11.21 -3.87
C HIS A 378 9.40 -11.61 -2.84
N LEU A 379 9.71 -11.47 -1.56
CA LEU A 379 8.80 -11.70 -0.46
C LEU A 379 7.82 -10.53 -0.27
N GLY A 380 8.01 -9.41 -0.99
CA GLY A 380 7.24 -8.19 -0.81
C GLY A 380 7.51 -7.52 0.53
N LEU A 381 8.76 -7.60 0.97
CA LEU A 381 9.23 -6.94 2.17
C LEU A 381 9.92 -5.64 1.81
N MET A 382 9.71 -4.60 2.62
CA MET A 382 10.30 -3.29 2.43
C MET A 382 11.37 -3.03 3.49
N PRO A 383 12.64 -2.86 3.12
CA PRO A 383 13.69 -2.48 4.07
C PRO A 383 13.37 -1.14 4.70
N LEU A 384 13.53 -1.03 6.02
CA LEU A 384 13.27 0.20 6.77
C LEU A 384 14.53 1.04 7.00
N MET A 385 15.69 0.40 7.00
CA MET A 385 16.99 1.07 7.04
C MET A 385 17.89 0.48 5.95
N GLU A 386 18.04 1.20 4.85
CA GLU A 386 19.14 0.98 3.92
C GLU A 386 20.32 1.87 4.37
N ARG A 387 21.30 1.28 5.05
CA ARG A 387 22.66 1.81 5.00
C ARG A 387 23.21 1.46 3.61
N ASP A 388 23.29 2.48 2.75
CA ASP A 388 24.00 2.47 1.45
C ASP A 388 23.77 1.28 0.51
N LEU A 389 22.53 1.12 0.03
CA LEU A 389 22.23 0.35 -1.18
C LEU A 389 22.01 1.27 -2.39
N GLN A 390 22.87 2.27 -2.52
CA GLN A 390 22.94 3.01 -3.77
C GLN A 390 23.77 2.19 -4.76
N THR A 391 23.09 1.38 -5.58
CA THR A 391 23.55 1.25 -6.96
C THR A 391 23.72 2.66 -7.47
N ILE A 392 24.98 3.08 -7.76
CA ILE A 392 25.28 4.41 -8.26
C ILE A 392 24.40 4.63 -9.49
N PRO A 393 23.36 5.48 -9.40
CA PRO A 393 22.44 5.62 -10.52
C PRO A 393 23.24 6.21 -11.68
N SER A 394 23.33 5.49 -12.76
CA SER A 394 23.92 6.04 -13.96
C SER A 394 23.00 7.19 -14.41
N ARG A 395 23.44 8.43 -14.24
CA ARG A 395 22.71 9.64 -14.68
C ARG A 395 22.22 9.50 -16.12
N SER A 396 23.02 8.79 -16.96
CA SER A 396 22.67 8.52 -18.35
C SER A 396 21.47 7.58 -18.47
N ARG A 397 21.35 6.54 -17.63
CA ARG A 397 20.20 5.63 -17.67
C ARG A 397 18.92 6.33 -17.20
N LEU A 398 18.99 7.10 -16.12
CA LEU A 398 17.86 7.88 -15.64
C LEU A 398 17.37 8.88 -16.68
N LEU A 399 18.27 9.67 -17.28
CA LEU A 399 17.91 10.65 -18.31
C LEU A 399 17.26 9.98 -19.52
N LYS A 400 17.81 8.86 -20.01
CA LYS A 400 17.22 8.10 -21.12
C LYS A 400 15.83 7.58 -20.76
N SER A 401 15.64 7.03 -19.56
CA SER A 401 14.34 6.56 -19.09
C SER A 401 13.30 7.68 -19.02
N LEU A 402 13.70 8.84 -18.50
CA LEU A 402 12.82 10.02 -18.45
C LEU A 402 12.46 10.52 -19.87
N ILE A 403 13.41 10.52 -20.81
CA ILE A 403 13.15 10.90 -22.19
C ILE A 403 12.16 9.94 -22.85
N PHE A 404 12.38 8.62 -22.75
CA PHE A 404 11.46 7.64 -23.34
C PHE A 404 10.06 7.74 -22.73
N PHE A 405 9.97 7.90 -21.42
CA PHE A 405 8.70 8.07 -20.74
C PHE A 405 7.99 9.37 -21.13
N ALA A 406 8.71 10.49 -21.14
CA ALA A 406 8.17 11.79 -21.60
C ALA A 406 7.71 11.72 -23.06
N THR A 407 8.45 11.01 -23.93
CA THR A 407 8.05 10.78 -25.33
C THR A 407 6.75 9.97 -25.42
N ALA A 408 6.62 8.88 -24.62
CA ALA A 408 5.40 8.09 -24.60
C ALA A 408 4.19 8.93 -24.13
N ILE A 409 4.37 9.75 -23.09
CA ILE A 409 3.34 10.68 -22.63
C ILE A 409 2.98 11.69 -23.74
N ALA A 410 3.97 12.31 -24.39
CA ALA A 410 3.74 13.28 -25.44
C ALA A 410 2.96 12.67 -26.62
N LEU A 411 3.36 11.48 -27.09
CA LEU A 411 2.67 10.77 -28.17
C LEU A 411 1.20 10.49 -27.83
N THR A 412 0.92 10.17 -26.58
CA THR A 412 -0.45 9.92 -26.08
C THR A 412 -1.23 11.22 -25.90
N ALA A 413 -0.61 12.25 -25.30
CA ALA A 413 -1.26 13.53 -25.01
C ALA A 413 -1.63 14.31 -26.29
N PHE A 414 -0.82 14.18 -27.35
CA PHE A 414 -1.14 14.77 -28.66
C PHE A 414 -1.98 13.85 -29.56
N ASN A 415 -2.52 12.76 -29.03
CA ASN A 415 -3.34 11.77 -29.78
C ASN A 415 -2.65 11.19 -31.03
N VAL A 416 -1.30 11.17 -31.06
CA VAL A 416 -0.52 10.58 -32.15
C VAL A 416 -0.58 9.05 -32.08
N MET A 417 -0.67 8.49 -30.87
CA MET A 417 -0.63 7.06 -30.64
C MET A 417 -1.52 6.66 -29.44
N ASN A 418 -2.15 5.47 -29.55
CA ASN A 418 -2.90 4.89 -28.45
C ASN A 418 -1.99 4.65 -27.23
N ILE A 419 -2.51 4.89 -26.02
CA ILE A 419 -1.77 4.79 -24.75
C ILE A 419 -1.13 3.41 -24.54
N VAL A 420 -1.84 2.32 -24.89
CA VAL A 420 -1.34 0.95 -24.76
C VAL A 420 -0.08 0.76 -25.60
N VAL A 421 -0.12 1.22 -26.86
CA VAL A 421 1.00 1.06 -27.81
C VAL A 421 2.19 1.95 -27.40
N ALA A 422 1.95 3.21 -27.03
CA ALA A 422 2.98 4.12 -26.59
C ALA A 422 3.73 3.60 -25.36
N PHE A 423 2.98 3.06 -24.40
CA PHE A 423 3.56 2.51 -23.16
C PHE A 423 4.24 1.16 -23.38
N LEU A 424 3.74 0.32 -24.28
CA LEU A 424 4.44 -0.90 -24.70
C LEU A 424 5.80 -0.58 -25.29
N LEU A 425 5.88 0.41 -26.18
CA LEU A 425 7.14 0.88 -26.76
C LEU A 425 8.09 1.45 -25.69
N CYS A 426 7.56 2.17 -24.70
CA CYS A 426 8.34 2.66 -23.58
C CYS A 426 8.94 1.51 -22.75
N VAL A 427 8.17 0.46 -22.46
CA VAL A 427 8.65 -0.74 -21.75
C VAL A 427 9.73 -1.45 -22.57
N ILE A 428 9.53 -1.60 -23.89
CA ILE A 428 10.55 -2.19 -24.79
C ILE A 428 11.85 -1.36 -24.76
N ALA A 429 11.73 -0.02 -24.79
CA ALA A 429 12.88 0.85 -24.66
C ALA A 429 13.59 0.68 -23.31
N PHE A 430 12.86 0.54 -22.21
CA PHE A 430 13.43 0.30 -20.87
C PHE A 430 14.18 -1.04 -20.79
N ILE A 431 13.66 -2.08 -21.44
CA ILE A 431 14.35 -3.37 -21.57
C ILE A 431 15.65 -3.20 -22.39
N SER A 432 15.58 -2.47 -23.51
CA SER A 432 16.73 -2.26 -24.42
C SER A 432 17.89 -1.52 -23.74
N ILE A 433 17.59 -0.54 -22.86
CA ILE A 433 18.61 0.19 -22.09
C ILE A 433 18.99 -0.54 -20.77
N LYS A 434 18.50 -1.76 -20.57
CA LYS A 434 18.78 -2.61 -19.39
C LYS A 434 18.40 -1.94 -18.05
N VAL A 435 17.33 -1.17 -18.02
CA VAL A 435 16.71 -0.63 -16.81
C VAL A 435 15.78 -1.67 -16.21
N LEU A 436 14.97 -2.32 -17.05
CA LEU A 436 14.17 -3.47 -16.65
C LEU A 436 14.97 -4.74 -17.01
N ASN A 437 15.50 -5.42 -16.00
CA ASN A 437 16.28 -6.66 -16.18
C ASN A 437 15.41 -7.90 -15.96
N GLY A 438 15.82 -9.02 -16.58
CA GLY A 438 15.44 -10.43 -16.55
C GLY A 438 14.14 -10.95 -15.91
N ASN A 439 13.61 -10.32 -14.90
CA ASN A 439 12.41 -10.77 -14.17
C ASN A 439 11.21 -9.81 -14.32
N LEU A 440 10.93 -9.38 -15.56
CA LEU A 440 9.90 -8.40 -15.89
C LEU A 440 8.55 -8.70 -15.22
N TYR A 441 8.10 -9.93 -15.30
CA TYR A 441 6.81 -10.36 -14.77
C TYR A 441 6.74 -10.39 -13.25
N ARG A 442 7.87 -10.48 -12.55
CA ARG A 442 7.93 -10.40 -11.08
C ARG A 442 7.70 -8.99 -10.54
N ASN A 443 7.91 -7.98 -11.38
CA ASN A 443 7.75 -6.58 -11.01
C ASN A 443 6.30 -6.08 -11.15
N ILE A 444 5.41 -6.89 -11.71
CA ILE A 444 3.98 -6.59 -11.84
C ILE A 444 3.28 -6.97 -10.53
N GLU A 445 2.49 -6.06 -10.00
CA GLU A 445 1.56 -6.33 -8.90
C GLU A 445 0.35 -7.11 -9.41
N TRP A 446 0.54 -8.39 -9.69
CA TRP A 446 -0.48 -9.30 -10.25
C TRP A 446 -1.82 -9.23 -9.53
N PRO A 447 -1.91 -9.08 -8.20
CA PRO A 447 -3.18 -8.96 -7.53
C PRO A 447 -4.07 -7.83 -8.06
N ILE A 448 -3.48 -6.67 -8.42
CA ILE A 448 -4.23 -5.55 -9.01
C ILE A 448 -4.70 -5.90 -10.41
N VAL A 449 -3.82 -6.47 -11.24
CA VAL A 449 -4.13 -6.86 -12.62
C VAL A 449 -5.24 -7.92 -12.66
N VAL A 450 -5.13 -8.94 -11.82
CA VAL A 450 -6.11 -10.04 -11.73
C VAL A 450 -7.45 -9.53 -11.22
N MET A 451 -7.45 -8.69 -10.18
CA MET A 451 -8.68 -8.10 -9.66
C MET A 451 -9.40 -7.28 -10.72
N LEU A 452 -8.68 -6.39 -11.43
CA LEU A 452 -9.26 -5.58 -12.51
C LEU A 452 -9.83 -6.45 -13.63
N ALA A 453 -9.05 -7.44 -14.09
CA ALA A 453 -9.48 -8.35 -15.14
C ALA A 453 -10.73 -9.15 -14.77
N ALA A 454 -10.86 -9.56 -13.50
CA ALA A 454 -12.02 -10.27 -13.00
C ALA A 454 -13.25 -9.36 -12.81
N MET A 455 -13.03 -8.08 -12.45
CA MET A 455 -14.13 -7.15 -12.18
C MET A 455 -14.77 -6.59 -13.44
N ILE A 456 -14.08 -6.55 -14.59
CA ILE A 456 -14.66 -6.06 -15.86
C ILE A 456 -15.89 -6.85 -16.26
N PRO A 457 -15.87 -8.20 -16.40
CA PRO A 457 -17.07 -8.96 -16.72
C PRO A 457 -18.18 -8.83 -15.66
N VAL A 458 -17.81 -8.59 -14.39
CA VAL A 458 -18.79 -8.32 -13.32
C VAL A 458 -19.47 -6.97 -13.53
N GLY A 459 -18.71 -5.94 -13.97
CA GLY A 459 -19.24 -4.63 -14.34
C GLY A 459 -20.19 -4.71 -15.55
N GLU A 460 -19.82 -5.48 -16.59
CA GLU A 460 -20.67 -5.75 -17.75
C GLU A 460 -21.96 -6.50 -17.36
N ALA A 461 -21.89 -7.41 -16.39
CA ALA A 461 -23.06 -8.10 -15.86
C ALA A 461 -24.05 -7.15 -15.17
N LEU A 462 -23.61 -6.05 -14.57
CA LEU A 462 -24.52 -5.02 -14.02
C LEU A 462 -25.37 -4.37 -15.11
N VAL A 463 -24.79 -4.18 -16.29
CA VAL A 463 -25.50 -3.61 -17.45
C VAL A 463 -26.41 -4.65 -18.07
N SER A 464 -25.92 -5.86 -18.36
CA SER A 464 -26.69 -6.92 -19.04
C SER A 464 -27.87 -7.42 -18.21
N THR A 465 -27.81 -7.38 -16.89
CA THR A 465 -28.91 -7.71 -15.98
C THR A 465 -29.84 -6.53 -15.67
N ASN A 466 -29.60 -5.34 -16.25
CA ASN A 466 -30.32 -4.09 -16.00
C ASN A 466 -30.29 -3.57 -14.54
N ILE A 467 -29.40 -4.06 -13.69
CA ILE A 467 -29.26 -3.57 -12.30
C ILE A 467 -28.79 -2.12 -12.30
N SER A 468 -27.82 -1.75 -13.16
CA SER A 468 -27.36 -0.37 -13.29
C SER A 468 -28.50 0.58 -13.65
N SER A 469 -29.37 0.19 -14.58
CA SER A 469 -30.54 0.97 -14.98
C SER A 469 -31.61 1.05 -13.90
N GLU A 470 -31.82 0.00 -13.10
CA GLU A 470 -32.75 0.03 -11.97
C GLU A 470 -32.24 0.99 -10.87
N ILE A 471 -30.95 0.92 -10.53
CA ILE A 471 -30.32 1.84 -9.57
C ILE A 471 -30.41 3.28 -10.10
N ALA A 472 -30.09 3.51 -11.37
CA ALA A 472 -30.15 4.83 -11.99
C ALA A 472 -31.59 5.37 -12.01
N SER A 473 -32.58 4.55 -12.31
CA SER A 473 -34.00 4.95 -12.29
C SER A 473 -34.50 5.25 -10.89
N PHE A 474 -34.07 4.48 -9.88
CA PHE A 474 -34.40 4.75 -8.48
C PHE A 474 -33.79 6.10 -8.02
N ILE A 475 -32.55 6.36 -8.38
CA ILE A 475 -31.89 7.63 -8.12
C ILE A 475 -32.62 8.76 -8.84
N SER A 476 -32.89 8.62 -10.13
CA SER A 476 -33.60 9.63 -10.95
C SER A 476 -34.98 9.95 -10.41
N THR A 477 -35.75 8.95 -10.01
CA THR A 477 -37.08 9.17 -9.42
C THR A 477 -37.04 9.85 -8.06
N THR A 478 -36.02 9.52 -7.25
CA THR A 478 -35.83 10.12 -5.92
C THR A 478 -35.30 11.56 -6.01
N THR A 479 -34.54 11.87 -7.06
CA THR A 479 -33.91 13.17 -7.30
C THR A 479 -34.64 14.02 -8.33
N HIS A 480 -35.91 13.70 -8.62
CA HIS A 480 -36.71 14.39 -9.64
C HIS A 480 -36.75 15.89 -9.40
N GLY A 481 -36.26 16.69 -10.36
CA GLY A 481 -36.19 18.14 -10.26
C GLY A 481 -34.94 18.69 -9.56
N MET A 482 -33.97 17.87 -9.21
CA MET A 482 -32.67 18.35 -8.74
C MET A 482 -31.82 18.88 -9.88
N ASP A 483 -31.16 20.00 -9.66
CA ASP A 483 -30.18 20.57 -10.59
C ASP A 483 -28.93 19.70 -10.70
N LEU A 484 -28.26 19.75 -11.86
CA LEU A 484 -27.05 18.98 -12.17
C LEU A 484 -25.97 19.01 -11.08
N PRO A 485 -25.66 20.15 -10.40
CA PRO A 485 -24.67 20.19 -9.34
C PRO A 485 -24.95 19.25 -8.17
N TRP A 486 -26.22 19.09 -7.79
CA TRP A 486 -26.64 18.20 -6.71
C TRP A 486 -26.53 16.72 -7.08
N LEU A 487 -26.81 16.39 -8.35
CA LEU A 487 -26.63 15.04 -8.88
C LEU A 487 -25.17 14.64 -8.90
N ILE A 488 -24.28 15.52 -9.35
CA ILE A 488 -22.83 15.32 -9.33
C ILE A 488 -22.31 15.18 -7.89
N LEU A 489 -22.79 16.03 -6.98
CA LEU A 489 -22.46 15.94 -5.54
C LEU A 489 -22.85 14.56 -5.00
N MET A 490 -24.03 14.10 -5.28
CA MET A 490 -24.54 12.81 -4.79
C MET A 490 -23.69 11.65 -5.30
N ILE A 491 -23.41 11.59 -6.61
CA ILE A 491 -22.55 10.55 -7.19
C ILE A 491 -21.14 10.61 -6.61
N LEU A 492 -20.55 11.80 -6.50
CA LEU A 492 -19.24 12.00 -5.91
C LEU A 492 -19.18 11.45 -4.47
N VAL A 493 -20.10 11.87 -3.61
CA VAL A 493 -20.13 11.48 -2.19
C VAL A 493 -20.41 9.99 -2.01
N ILE A 494 -21.35 9.42 -2.77
CA ILE A 494 -21.62 7.97 -2.74
C ILE A 494 -20.35 7.21 -3.16
N THR A 495 -19.70 7.64 -4.24
CA THR A 495 -18.49 6.99 -4.73
C THR A 495 -17.34 7.08 -3.72
N MET A 496 -17.14 8.24 -3.07
CA MET A 496 -16.16 8.41 -1.99
C MET A 496 -16.43 7.44 -0.85
N PHE A 497 -17.66 7.38 -0.37
CA PHE A 497 -18.04 6.49 0.72
C PHE A 497 -17.81 5.00 0.37
N VAL A 498 -18.14 4.60 -0.85
CA VAL A 498 -17.88 3.24 -1.34
C VAL A 498 -16.36 2.99 -1.41
N SER A 499 -15.57 3.96 -1.87
CA SER A 499 -14.12 3.85 -1.99
C SER A 499 -13.39 3.74 -0.65
N ASP A 500 -13.91 4.36 0.41
CA ASP A 500 -13.37 4.21 1.76
C ASP A 500 -13.52 2.78 2.33
N ILE A 501 -14.48 2.03 1.80
CA ILE A 501 -14.82 0.68 2.26
C ILE A 501 -14.24 -0.39 1.32
N VAL A 502 -14.33 -0.13 0.01
CA VAL A 502 -13.92 -1.04 -1.05
C VAL A 502 -12.67 -0.50 -1.74
N ASN A 503 -11.93 -1.34 -2.44
CA ASN A 503 -10.77 -0.91 -3.23
C ASN A 503 -11.21 0.10 -4.31
N ASN A 504 -10.39 1.14 -4.52
CA ASN A 504 -10.63 2.24 -5.48
C ASN A 504 -11.00 1.76 -6.89
N ALA A 505 -10.28 0.76 -7.41
CA ALA A 505 -10.51 0.25 -8.74
C ALA A 505 -11.84 -0.51 -8.86
N ALA A 506 -12.18 -1.33 -7.87
CA ALA A 506 -13.47 -2.02 -7.82
C ALA A 506 -14.63 -1.01 -7.71
N THR A 507 -14.45 0.05 -6.92
CA THR A 507 -15.41 1.15 -6.82
C THR A 507 -15.66 1.80 -8.19
N ALA A 508 -14.60 2.10 -8.95
CA ALA A 508 -14.72 2.68 -10.28
C ALA A 508 -15.51 1.77 -11.24
N VAL A 509 -15.21 0.45 -11.24
CA VAL A 509 -15.91 -0.52 -12.11
C VAL A 509 -17.39 -0.63 -11.77
N ILE A 510 -17.76 -0.56 -10.49
CA ILE A 510 -19.16 -0.64 -10.06
C ILE A 510 -19.91 0.67 -10.33
N MET A 511 -19.29 1.80 -10.05
CA MET A 511 -19.97 3.10 -10.12
C MET A 511 -20.02 3.68 -11.53
N ALA A 512 -19.08 3.32 -12.42
CA ALA A 512 -19.04 3.86 -13.78
C ALA A 512 -20.30 3.53 -14.60
N PRO A 513 -20.77 2.27 -14.70
CA PRO A 513 -21.98 1.97 -15.45
C PRO A 513 -23.22 2.65 -14.83
N ILE A 514 -23.31 2.75 -13.51
CA ILE A 514 -24.42 3.43 -12.83
C ILE A 514 -24.42 4.92 -13.20
N ALA A 515 -23.25 5.55 -13.24
CA ALA A 515 -23.09 6.96 -13.59
C ALA A 515 -23.46 7.22 -15.05
N VAL A 516 -23.07 6.34 -15.98
CA VAL A 516 -23.42 6.42 -17.40
C VAL A 516 -24.93 6.29 -17.61
N GLU A 517 -25.55 5.27 -16.99
CA GLU A 517 -27.00 5.04 -17.08
C GLU A 517 -27.80 6.21 -16.49
N LEU A 518 -27.34 6.76 -15.35
CA LEU A 518 -27.99 7.92 -14.74
C LEU A 518 -27.90 9.16 -15.65
N ALA A 519 -26.74 9.45 -16.21
CA ALA A 519 -26.54 10.58 -17.12
C ALA A 519 -27.42 10.43 -18.36
N THR A 520 -27.46 9.23 -18.97
CA THR A 520 -28.26 8.91 -20.14
C THR A 520 -29.74 9.05 -19.83
N GLY A 521 -30.21 8.50 -18.72
CA GLY A 521 -31.60 8.59 -18.28
C GLY A 521 -32.08 10.02 -18.01
N LEU A 522 -31.17 10.89 -17.58
CA LEU A 522 -31.42 12.32 -17.35
C LEU A 522 -31.16 13.19 -18.58
N GLN A 523 -30.75 12.61 -19.70
CA GLN A 523 -30.36 13.30 -20.94
C GLN A 523 -29.25 14.35 -20.71
N GLN A 524 -28.31 14.03 -19.82
CA GLN A 524 -27.15 14.86 -19.47
C GLN A 524 -25.86 14.30 -20.10
N PRO A 525 -24.81 15.13 -20.32
CA PRO A 525 -23.51 14.63 -20.72
C PRO A 525 -22.97 13.61 -19.68
N ILE A 526 -22.31 12.55 -20.16
CA ILE A 526 -21.77 11.49 -19.29
C ILE A 526 -20.48 11.91 -18.57
N GLU A 527 -19.75 12.86 -19.15
CA GLU A 527 -18.43 13.30 -18.69
C GLU A 527 -18.41 13.82 -17.23
N PRO A 528 -19.33 14.72 -16.82
CA PRO A 528 -19.38 15.21 -15.45
C PRO A 528 -19.60 14.08 -14.43
N PHE A 529 -20.45 13.11 -14.75
CA PHE A 529 -20.75 11.97 -13.89
C PHE A 529 -19.57 11.02 -13.80
N LEU A 530 -18.95 10.70 -14.93
CA LEU A 530 -17.75 9.87 -14.97
C LEU A 530 -16.57 10.53 -14.25
N MET A 531 -16.38 11.84 -14.38
CA MET A 531 -15.35 12.58 -13.66
C MET A 531 -15.61 12.60 -12.15
N ALA A 532 -16.87 12.72 -11.72
CA ALA A 532 -17.24 12.59 -10.31
C ALA A 532 -16.91 11.21 -9.75
N VAL A 533 -17.14 10.14 -10.53
CA VAL A 533 -16.74 8.79 -10.16
C VAL A 533 -15.22 8.66 -10.10
N ALA A 534 -14.47 9.21 -11.06
CA ALA A 534 -13.02 9.14 -11.09
C ALA A 534 -12.39 9.79 -9.84
N VAL A 535 -12.86 10.99 -9.49
CA VAL A 535 -12.42 11.71 -8.28
C VAL A 535 -12.86 10.94 -7.03
N GLY A 536 -14.13 10.58 -6.91
CA GLY A 536 -14.68 9.90 -5.75
C GLY A 536 -14.02 8.55 -5.48
N ALA A 537 -13.83 7.74 -6.53
CA ALA A 537 -13.16 6.44 -6.41
C ALA A 537 -11.68 6.56 -6.02
N SER A 538 -11.05 7.72 -6.28
CA SER A 538 -9.67 7.97 -5.88
C SER A 538 -9.55 8.54 -4.46
N CYS A 539 -10.65 9.01 -3.86
CA CYS A 539 -10.71 9.55 -2.50
C CYS A 539 -10.95 8.41 -1.50
N ALA A 540 -9.93 8.01 -0.78
CA ALA A 540 -10.02 7.04 0.31
C ALA A 540 -9.15 7.53 1.47
N PHE A 541 -9.68 8.48 2.24
CA PHE A 541 -8.95 9.18 3.30
C PHE A 541 -9.46 8.87 4.71
N LEU A 542 -10.66 8.29 4.85
CA LEU A 542 -11.28 8.08 6.17
C LEU A 542 -10.71 6.87 6.90
N SER A 543 -10.16 5.90 6.16
CA SER A 543 -9.69 4.65 6.73
C SER A 543 -8.29 4.24 6.20
N PRO A 544 -7.55 3.43 6.96
CA PRO A 544 -6.31 2.84 6.45
C PRO A 544 -6.57 1.72 5.44
N ILE A 545 -7.79 1.18 5.35
CA ILE A 545 -8.12 0.03 4.49
C ILE A 545 -8.43 0.51 3.07
N GLY A 546 -9.08 1.65 2.90
CA GLY A 546 -9.53 2.17 1.60
C GLY A 546 -8.38 2.37 0.62
N HIS A 547 -7.19 2.76 1.09
CA HIS A 547 -6.02 2.94 0.22
C HIS A 547 -4.75 2.33 0.81
N GLN A 548 -3.98 1.61 -0.03
CA GLN A 548 -2.74 0.94 0.39
C GLN A 548 -1.67 1.90 0.91
N CYS A 549 -1.60 3.16 0.42
CA CYS A 549 -0.70 4.19 0.94
C CYS A 549 -0.96 4.48 2.43
N ASN A 550 -2.24 4.50 2.82
CA ASN A 550 -2.64 4.71 4.21
C ASN A 550 -2.18 3.55 5.10
N THR A 551 -2.32 2.32 4.61
CA THR A 551 -1.85 1.11 5.32
C THR A 551 -0.33 1.12 5.51
N LEU A 552 0.45 1.55 4.48
CA LEU A 552 1.91 1.62 4.54
C LEU A 552 2.42 2.55 5.63
N VAL A 553 1.78 3.69 5.82
CA VAL A 553 2.21 4.69 6.82
C VAL A 553 1.68 4.41 8.23
N MET A 554 0.74 3.50 8.38
CA MET A 554 0.05 3.23 9.65
C MET A 554 1.03 2.81 10.76
N ALA A 555 1.89 1.84 10.48
CA ALA A 555 2.86 1.33 11.43
C ALA A 555 4.00 2.34 11.69
N PRO A 556 4.75 2.82 10.68
CA PRO A 556 5.87 3.73 10.91
C PRO A 556 5.42 5.11 11.42
N GLY A 557 4.19 5.53 11.11
CA GLY A 557 3.59 6.78 11.62
C GLY A 557 2.95 6.65 13.00
N ASN A 558 2.98 5.49 13.60
CA ASN A 558 2.34 5.24 14.89
C ASN A 558 0.84 5.58 14.93
N TYR A 559 0.11 5.42 13.79
CA TYR A 559 -1.32 5.72 13.69
C TYR A 559 -2.20 4.56 14.14
N LYS A 560 -3.39 4.88 14.66
CA LYS A 560 -4.49 3.94 14.89
C LYS A 560 -5.49 4.06 13.75
N PHE A 561 -6.33 3.04 13.59
CA PHE A 561 -7.42 3.05 12.60
C PHE A 561 -8.26 4.34 12.65
N GLY A 562 -8.65 4.77 13.83
CA GLY A 562 -9.48 5.96 14.05
C GLY A 562 -8.73 7.30 14.00
N ASP A 563 -7.49 7.38 13.52
CA ASP A 563 -6.79 8.66 13.38
C ASP A 563 -6.99 9.27 11.98
N TYR A 564 -7.30 8.45 10.98
CA TYR A 564 -7.39 8.86 9.57
C TYR A 564 -8.55 9.81 9.31
N TRP A 565 -9.75 9.50 9.80
CA TRP A 565 -10.93 10.33 9.57
C TRP A 565 -10.79 11.77 10.06
N ARG A 566 -9.92 12.02 11.05
CA ARG A 566 -9.73 13.38 11.62
C ARG A 566 -9.17 14.36 10.60
N LEU A 567 -8.22 13.92 9.79
CA LEU A 567 -7.68 14.69 8.67
C LEU A 567 -8.45 14.39 7.39
N GLY A 568 -8.88 13.15 7.20
CA GLY A 568 -9.55 12.68 5.99
C GLY A 568 -10.88 13.37 5.74
N LEU A 569 -11.79 13.40 6.73
CA LEU A 569 -13.11 14.00 6.56
C LEU A 569 -13.07 15.50 6.20
N PRO A 570 -12.30 16.35 6.89
CA PRO A 570 -12.15 17.73 6.45
C PRO A 570 -11.55 17.88 5.05
N LEU A 571 -10.59 17.01 4.69
CA LEU A 571 -10.00 17.01 3.35
C LEU A 571 -11.02 16.60 2.28
N GLU A 572 -11.84 15.57 2.52
CA GLU A 572 -12.91 15.16 1.60
C GLU A 572 -13.95 16.26 1.40
N CYS A 573 -14.32 16.99 2.46
CA CYS A 573 -15.17 18.17 2.32
C CYS A 573 -14.54 19.23 1.41
N VAL A 574 -13.25 19.51 1.56
CA VAL A 574 -12.51 20.42 0.69
C VAL A 574 -12.51 19.93 -0.76
N ILE A 575 -12.25 18.62 -0.98
CA ILE A 575 -12.26 18.01 -2.30
C ILE A 575 -13.64 18.16 -2.97
N VAL A 576 -14.72 17.86 -2.25
CA VAL A 576 -16.09 18.01 -2.76
C VAL A 576 -16.36 19.45 -3.17
N LEU A 577 -16.00 20.43 -2.33
CA LEU A 577 -16.21 21.86 -2.60
C LEU A 577 -15.46 22.35 -3.84
N ILE A 578 -14.31 21.73 -4.17
CA ILE A 578 -13.50 22.12 -5.32
C ILE A 578 -13.94 21.34 -6.57
N SER A 579 -14.18 20.05 -6.41
CA SER A 579 -14.43 19.16 -7.55
C SER A 579 -15.72 19.51 -8.27
N ILE A 580 -16.79 19.84 -7.55
CA ILE A 580 -18.10 20.15 -8.17
C ILE A 580 -18.01 21.36 -9.11
N PRO A 581 -17.54 22.55 -8.67
CA PRO A 581 -17.40 23.69 -9.59
C PRO A 581 -16.45 23.43 -10.75
N MET A 582 -15.34 22.70 -10.49
CA MET A 582 -14.37 22.40 -11.54
C MET A 582 -14.93 21.43 -12.58
N ILE A 583 -15.66 20.38 -12.16
CA ILE A 583 -16.32 19.43 -13.06
C ILE A 583 -17.35 20.15 -13.93
N LEU A 584 -18.19 20.98 -13.31
CA LEU A 584 -19.18 21.78 -14.03
C LEU A 584 -18.54 22.76 -15.01
N PHE A 585 -17.50 23.46 -14.60
CA PHE A 585 -16.82 24.44 -15.46
C PHE A 585 -16.15 23.82 -16.70
N VAL A 586 -15.63 22.60 -16.57
CA VAL A 586 -14.85 21.95 -17.64
C VAL A 586 -15.74 21.08 -18.54
N TRP A 587 -16.76 20.45 -17.99
CA TRP A 587 -17.50 19.35 -18.65
C TRP A 587 -18.99 19.65 -18.90
N THR A 588 -19.46 20.85 -18.57
CA THR A 588 -20.79 21.36 -18.95
C THR A 588 -20.69 22.64 -19.75
#